data_48bd3d5ca5687bdee6df89045e661ea8
#
_entry.id   48bd3d5ca5687bdee6df89045e661ea8
#
_cell.length_a   1.000
_cell.length_b   1.000
_cell.length_c   1.000
_cell.angle_alpha   90.00
_cell.angle_beta   90.00
_cell.angle_gamma   90.00
#
_symmetry.space_group_name_H-M   'P 1'
#
loop_
_entity.id
_entity.type
_entity.pdbx_description
1 polymer ?
#
loop_
_entity_poly.entity_id
_entity_poly.type
_entity_poly.pdbx_seq_one_letter_code
_entity_poly.pdbx_strand_id
1 'polypeptide(L)'
;MRKQIFETLRLEKIVGGGQAIGTLDDGRKAFVWGGLPKELVTIRVTKKKSHFVEGIVTEIIEKSPERITPKDENSYLSTSPWQIMPMSSEQSYKASLIEEAFLLHNITLPEKIEVFSDGVEFNYRNKVEFSWFGDKTDDDEKETLDLAFFKRGGKGKVVVDGT
;
A
#
# COMPACT_ATOMS: atom_id res chain seq x y z
N MET A 1 -16.18 -22.05 1.69
CA MET A 1 -15.33 -20.84 1.89
C MET A 1 -13.88 -21.18 1.62
N ARG A 2 -13.15 -20.38 0.81
CA ARG A 2 -11.69 -20.56 0.64
C ARG A 2 -11.00 -20.19 1.97
N LYS A 3 -10.18 -21.10 2.49
CA LYS A 3 -9.38 -20.86 3.71
C LYS A 3 -8.47 -19.64 3.48
N GLN A 4 -8.52 -18.66 4.37
CA GLN A 4 -7.59 -17.53 4.35
C GLN A 4 -6.20 -18.04 4.77
N ILE A 5 -5.16 -17.55 4.09
CA ILE A 5 -3.77 -17.90 4.38
C ILE A 5 -3.11 -16.66 4.97
N PHE A 6 -2.45 -16.84 6.09
CA PHE A 6 -1.66 -15.83 6.78
C PHE A 6 -0.20 -16.28 6.83
N GLU A 7 0.70 -15.33 6.66
CA GLU A 7 2.15 -15.53 6.69
C GLU A 7 2.78 -14.41 7.51
N THR A 8 3.84 -14.71 8.24
CA THR A 8 4.61 -13.72 9.00
C THR A 8 5.98 -13.56 8.36
N LEU A 9 6.41 -12.31 8.13
CA LEU A 9 7.69 -12.05 7.49
C LEU A 9 8.21 -10.65 7.85
N ARG A 10 9.53 -10.48 7.68
CA ARG A 10 10.18 -9.17 7.74
C ARG A 10 10.21 -8.53 6.36
N LEU A 11 9.85 -7.25 6.31
CA LEU A 11 9.87 -6.45 5.10
C LEU A 11 11.26 -5.84 4.89
N GLU A 12 11.76 -5.91 3.67
CA GLU A 12 13.14 -5.57 3.30
C GLU A 12 13.24 -4.17 2.71
N LYS A 13 12.45 -3.88 1.67
CA LYS A 13 12.47 -2.60 0.94
C LYS A 13 11.14 -2.31 0.26
N ILE A 14 10.96 -1.07 -0.20
CA ILE A 14 9.90 -0.70 -1.14
C ILE A 14 10.35 -1.06 -2.55
N VAL A 15 9.43 -1.51 -3.38
CA VAL A 15 9.67 -1.87 -4.79
C VAL A 15 8.75 -1.10 -5.72
N GLY A 16 9.03 -1.15 -7.01
CA GLY A 16 8.20 -0.53 -8.06
C GLY A 16 6.73 -0.90 -7.90
N GLY A 17 5.84 0.09 -8.00
CA GLY A 17 4.41 -0.04 -7.71
C GLY A 17 4.02 0.32 -6.26
N GLY A 18 4.99 0.53 -5.35
CA GLY A 18 4.75 1.06 -4.00
C GLY A 18 4.44 0.00 -2.94
N GLN A 19 4.64 -1.27 -3.23
CA GLN A 19 4.57 -2.36 -2.24
C GLN A 19 5.90 -2.50 -1.51
N ALA A 20 5.86 -2.96 -0.26
CA ALA A 20 7.04 -3.49 0.39
C ALA A 20 7.27 -4.95 -0.05
N ILE A 21 8.52 -5.38 -0.12
CA ILE A 21 8.89 -6.77 -0.40
C ILE A 21 9.57 -7.39 0.81
N GLY A 22 9.35 -8.68 1.01
CA GLY A 22 10.08 -9.53 1.94
C GLY A 22 10.19 -10.94 1.41
N THR A 23 10.83 -11.81 2.17
CA THR A 23 11.04 -13.21 1.80
C THR A 23 10.36 -14.09 2.84
N LEU A 24 9.53 -15.04 2.38
CA LEU A 24 8.92 -16.05 3.21
C LEU A 24 9.92 -17.16 3.57
N ASP A 25 9.62 -17.94 4.60
CA ASP A 25 10.48 -19.07 5.06
C ASP A 25 10.73 -20.12 3.96
N ASP A 26 9.79 -20.25 3.02
CA ASP A 26 9.94 -21.16 1.87
C ASP A 26 10.71 -20.55 0.68
N GLY A 27 11.28 -19.35 0.85
CA GLY A 27 12.10 -18.64 -0.13
C GLY A 27 11.32 -17.82 -1.16
N ARG A 28 9.98 -17.89 -1.19
CA ARG A 28 9.19 -17.06 -2.09
C ARG A 28 9.22 -15.60 -1.67
N LYS A 29 9.19 -14.71 -2.67
CA LYS A 29 9.03 -13.27 -2.42
C LYS A 29 7.57 -12.94 -2.12
N ALA A 30 7.37 -12.04 -1.16
CA ALA A 30 6.05 -11.51 -0.81
C ALA A 30 6.00 -10.02 -1.12
N PHE A 31 5.06 -9.62 -1.97
CA PHE A 31 4.73 -8.21 -2.26
C PHE A 31 3.58 -7.78 -1.38
N VAL A 32 3.82 -6.80 -0.53
CA VAL A 32 2.95 -6.50 0.60
C VAL A 32 2.48 -5.05 0.58
N TRP A 33 1.18 -4.85 0.63
CA TRP A 33 0.57 -3.55 0.84
C TRP A 33 0.40 -3.24 2.33
N GLY A 34 0.60 -1.99 2.71
CA GLY A 34 0.37 -1.50 4.08
C GLY A 34 1.54 -1.73 5.03
N GLY A 35 2.70 -2.21 4.52
CA GLY A 35 3.91 -2.38 5.30
C GLY A 35 5.04 -1.46 4.88
N LEU A 36 5.99 -1.24 5.79
CA LEU A 36 7.22 -0.48 5.57
C LEU A 36 8.46 -1.37 5.75
N PRO A 37 9.60 -1.00 5.15
CA PRO A 37 10.87 -1.68 5.38
C PRO A 37 11.22 -1.79 6.88
N LYS A 38 11.87 -2.88 7.25
CA LYS A 38 12.28 -3.26 8.61
C LYS A 38 11.14 -3.71 9.52
N GLU A 39 9.88 -3.62 9.11
CA GLU A 39 8.77 -4.14 9.91
C GLU A 39 8.73 -5.67 9.90
N LEU A 40 8.38 -6.26 11.04
CA LEU A 40 7.91 -7.64 11.14
C LEU A 40 6.39 -7.62 11.14
N VAL A 41 5.78 -8.29 10.17
CA VAL A 41 4.34 -8.20 9.94
C VAL A 41 3.70 -9.56 9.71
N THR A 42 2.43 -9.68 10.09
CA THR A 42 1.54 -10.75 9.61
C THR A 42 0.76 -10.22 8.41
N ILE A 43 0.77 -10.97 7.31
CA ILE A 43 0.03 -10.63 6.10
C ILE A 43 -1.09 -11.63 5.83
N ARG A 44 -2.19 -11.16 5.30
CA ARG A 44 -3.19 -12.00 4.65
C ARG A 44 -2.85 -12.12 3.16
N VAL A 45 -2.58 -13.33 2.70
CA VAL A 45 -2.27 -13.61 1.31
C VAL A 45 -3.50 -13.39 0.43
N THR A 46 -3.40 -12.52 -0.57
CA THR A 46 -4.47 -12.19 -1.51
C THR A 46 -4.30 -12.92 -2.85
N LYS A 47 -3.03 -13.20 -3.22
CA LYS A 47 -2.70 -13.93 -4.44
C LYS A 47 -1.47 -14.81 -4.19
N LYS A 48 -1.52 -16.05 -4.71
CA LYS A 48 -0.44 -17.01 -4.59
C LYS A 48 -0.01 -17.49 -5.99
N LYS A 49 1.28 -17.39 -6.27
CA LYS A 49 1.95 -17.90 -7.46
C LYS A 49 3.08 -18.86 -7.05
N SER A 50 3.69 -19.54 -8.01
CA SER A 50 4.79 -20.48 -7.77
C SER A 50 6.01 -19.80 -7.10
N HIS A 51 6.35 -18.58 -7.53
CA HIS A 51 7.58 -17.88 -7.11
C HIS A 51 7.33 -16.68 -6.20
N PHE A 52 6.09 -16.24 -6.04
CA PHE A 52 5.75 -15.11 -5.18
C PHE A 52 4.34 -15.18 -4.62
N VAL A 53 4.09 -14.38 -3.61
CA VAL A 53 2.76 -14.08 -3.08
C VAL A 53 2.51 -12.58 -3.07
N GLU A 54 1.25 -12.18 -3.12
CA GLU A 54 0.83 -10.81 -2.83
C GLU A 54 -0.03 -10.85 -1.55
N GLY A 55 0.13 -9.85 -0.70
CA GLY A 55 -0.58 -9.80 0.57
C GLY A 55 -0.83 -8.38 1.06
N ILE A 56 -1.59 -8.32 2.12
CA ILE A 56 -1.90 -7.09 2.86
C ILE A 56 -1.55 -7.31 4.31
N VAL A 57 -0.91 -6.32 4.93
CA VAL A 57 -0.65 -6.34 6.38
C VAL A 57 -1.97 -6.40 7.14
N THR A 58 -2.06 -7.34 8.06
CA THR A 58 -3.17 -7.47 9.02
C THR A 58 -2.73 -7.16 10.44
N GLU A 59 -1.43 -7.32 10.72
CA GLU A 59 -0.86 -7.06 12.03
C GLU A 59 0.59 -6.58 11.86
N ILE A 60 1.00 -5.63 12.67
CA ILE A 60 2.39 -5.15 12.74
C ILE A 60 2.94 -5.60 14.10
N ILE A 61 3.85 -6.57 14.07
CA ILE A 61 4.50 -7.13 15.27
C ILE A 61 5.63 -6.20 15.74
N GLU A 62 6.45 -5.75 14.80
CA GLU A 62 7.52 -4.78 15.03
C GLU A 62 7.38 -3.61 14.05
N LYS A 63 7.24 -2.40 14.58
CA LYS A 63 7.07 -1.18 13.76
C LYS A 63 8.40 -0.65 13.25
N SER A 64 8.39 -0.13 12.02
CA SER A 64 9.44 0.76 11.52
C SER A 64 9.44 2.08 12.31
N PRO A 65 10.61 2.67 12.59
CA PRO A 65 10.69 4.02 13.18
C PRO A 65 10.09 5.12 12.30
N GLU A 66 9.95 4.86 11.00
CA GLU A 66 9.34 5.78 10.03
C GLU A 66 7.82 5.68 9.98
N ARG A 67 7.21 4.71 10.70
CA ARG A 67 5.76 4.54 10.63
C ARG A 67 5.01 5.62 11.39
N ILE A 68 4.11 6.29 10.68
CA ILE A 68 3.13 7.20 11.25
C ILE A 68 1.71 6.64 11.10
N THR A 69 0.77 7.17 11.86
CA THR A 69 -0.66 6.87 11.70
C THR A 69 -1.19 7.58 10.46
N PRO A 70 -1.83 6.87 9.52
CA PRO A 70 -2.42 7.50 8.36
C PRO A 70 -3.59 8.40 8.77
N LYS A 71 -3.80 9.50 8.04
CA LYS A 71 -4.93 10.41 8.28
C LYS A 71 -6.27 9.71 8.08
N ASP A 72 -6.36 8.85 7.05
CA ASP A 72 -7.57 8.13 6.68
C ASP A 72 -7.41 6.64 7.00
N GLU A 73 -7.46 6.25 8.27
CA GLU A 73 -7.16 4.89 8.73
C GLU A 73 -7.98 3.80 8.00
N ASN A 74 -9.23 4.09 7.65
CA ASN A 74 -10.13 3.12 7.02
C ASN A 74 -9.91 2.99 5.51
N SER A 75 -9.38 4.01 4.83
CA SER A 75 -9.35 4.08 3.37
C SER A 75 -7.95 4.25 2.77
N TYR A 76 -6.93 4.65 3.57
CA TYR A 76 -5.59 4.98 3.07
C TYR A 76 -5.01 3.91 2.15
N LEU A 77 -5.21 2.65 2.48
CA LEU A 77 -4.65 1.54 1.69
C LEU A 77 -5.17 1.53 0.24
N SER A 78 -6.40 1.97 0.03
CA SER A 78 -7.06 2.00 -1.29
C SER A 78 -6.91 3.35 -2.01
N THR A 79 -6.66 4.42 -1.28
CA THR A 79 -6.56 5.79 -1.79
C THR A 79 -5.11 6.26 -1.93
N SER A 80 -4.41 6.36 -0.81
CA SER A 80 -3.03 6.86 -0.70
C SER A 80 -2.22 5.97 0.25
N PRO A 81 -1.76 4.78 -0.19
CA PRO A 81 -1.20 3.75 0.67
C PRO A 81 0.08 4.14 1.40
N TRP A 82 0.72 5.23 1.02
CA TRP A 82 1.94 5.74 1.65
C TRP A 82 1.69 6.79 2.75
N GLN A 83 0.44 7.08 3.10
CA GLN A 83 0.11 7.88 4.28
C GLN A 83 0.67 7.31 5.61
N ILE A 84 1.29 6.16 5.58
CA ILE A 84 1.89 5.46 6.73
C ILE A 84 3.34 5.89 7.01
N MET A 85 3.89 6.83 6.26
CA MET A 85 5.25 7.36 6.41
C MET A 85 5.27 8.88 6.23
N PRO A 86 6.27 9.60 6.80
CA PRO A 86 6.45 11.02 6.56
C PRO A 86 6.77 11.32 5.10
N MET A 87 6.43 12.53 4.62
CA MET A 87 6.73 12.99 3.26
C MET A 87 8.24 12.87 2.92
N SER A 88 9.12 13.14 3.87
CA SER A 88 10.57 13.01 3.66
C SER A 88 11.01 11.56 3.35
N SER A 89 10.40 10.58 4.03
CA SER A 89 10.64 9.16 3.73
C SER A 89 10.05 8.78 2.37
N GLU A 90 8.84 9.26 2.07
CA GLU A 90 8.21 9.03 0.77
C GLU A 90 9.07 9.56 -0.37
N GLN A 91 9.61 10.78 -0.27
CA GLN A 91 10.53 11.36 -1.25
C GLN A 91 11.78 10.52 -1.41
N SER A 92 12.38 10.07 -0.30
CA SER A 92 13.56 9.21 -0.33
C SER A 92 13.30 7.88 -1.03
N TYR A 93 12.16 7.23 -0.76
CA TYR A 93 11.79 6.00 -1.46
C TYR A 93 11.49 6.23 -2.94
N LYS A 94 10.85 7.33 -3.32
CA LYS A 94 10.64 7.69 -4.73
C LYS A 94 11.95 7.86 -5.48
N ALA A 95 12.92 8.57 -4.90
CA ALA A 95 14.27 8.70 -5.46
C ALA A 95 14.93 7.33 -5.64
N SER A 96 14.94 6.51 -4.57
CA SER A 96 15.56 5.18 -4.59
C SER A 96 14.93 4.24 -5.63
N LEU A 97 13.62 4.31 -5.86
CA LEU A 97 12.95 3.50 -6.89
C LEU A 97 13.41 3.88 -8.30
N ILE A 98 13.64 5.17 -8.56
CA ILE A 98 14.17 5.63 -9.85
C ILE A 98 15.62 5.18 -10.00
N GLU A 99 16.45 5.40 -8.98
CA GLU A 99 17.86 4.97 -8.97
C GLU A 99 17.97 3.45 -9.20
N GLU A 100 17.16 2.63 -8.53
CA GLU A 100 17.12 1.18 -8.73
C GLU A 100 16.75 0.81 -10.16
N ALA A 101 15.78 1.50 -10.76
CA ALA A 101 15.37 1.23 -12.14
C ALA A 101 16.52 1.47 -13.13
N PHE A 102 17.32 2.50 -12.94
CA PHE A 102 18.51 2.75 -13.77
C PHE A 102 19.61 1.71 -13.52
N LEU A 103 19.87 1.36 -12.24
CA LEU A 103 20.87 0.36 -11.88
C LEU A 103 20.55 -1.03 -12.45
N LEU A 104 19.28 -1.43 -12.51
CA LEU A 104 18.86 -2.69 -13.14
C LEU A 104 19.20 -2.78 -14.63
N HIS A 105 19.38 -1.64 -15.29
CA HIS A 105 19.83 -1.55 -16.68
C HIS A 105 21.33 -1.22 -16.81
N ASN A 106 22.12 -1.35 -15.72
CA ASN A 106 23.54 -1.01 -15.67
C ASN A 106 23.83 0.46 -16.02
N ILE A 107 22.92 1.36 -15.72
CA ILE A 107 23.08 2.81 -15.90
C ILE A 107 23.34 3.42 -14.53
N THR A 108 24.49 4.05 -14.37
CA THR A 108 24.82 4.84 -13.18
C THR A 108 24.43 6.30 -13.43
N LEU A 109 23.61 6.84 -12.57
CA LEU A 109 23.23 8.25 -12.63
C LEU A 109 24.42 9.13 -12.18
N PRO A 110 24.69 10.26 -12.85
CA PRO A 110 25.79 11.15 -12.51
C PRO A 110 25.57 11.88 -11.17
N GLU A 111 24.31 12.08 -10.80
CA GLU A 111 23.91 12.79 -9.58
C GLU A 111 22.76 12.07 -8.87
N LYS A 112 22.61 12.34 -7.58
CA LYS A 112 21.50 11.84 -6.78
C LYS A 112 20.17 12.42 -7.30
N ILE A 113 19.14 11.58 -7.32
CA ILE A 113 17.79 12.03 -7.68
C ILE A 113 17.23 12.92 -6.57
N GLU A 114 16.87 14.13 -6.92
CA GLU A 114 16.09 15.02 -6.04
C GLU A 114 14.62 14.95 -6.43
N VAL A 115 13.77 14.74 -5.40
CA VAL A 115 12.32 14.73 -5.58
C VAL A 115 11.76 16.09 -5.18
N PHE A 116 11.28 16.84 -6.15
CA PHE A 116 10.62 18.11 -5.88
C PHE A 116 9.29 17.89 -5.15
N SER A 117 9.00 18.78 -4.20
CA SER A 117 7.71 18.86 -3.51
C SER A 117 7.43 20.33 -3.17
N ASP A 118 6.18 20.73 -3.35
CA ASP A 118 5.66 22.03 -2.89
C ASP A 118 5.23 22.00 -1.41
N GLY A 119 5.40 20.84 -0.73
CA GLY A 119 5.00 20.66 0.66
C GLY A 119 3.52 20.36 0.87
N VAL A 120 2.73 20.26 -0.19
CA VAL A 120 1.30 19.94 -0.10
C VAL A 120 1.11 18.43 -0.06
N GLU A 121 0.70 17.90 1.08
CA GLU A 121 0.53 16.45 1.30
C GLU A 121 -0.87 15.95 0.94
N PHE A 122 -1.90 16.79 1.11
CA PHE A 122 -3.31 16.45 0.90
C PHE A 122 -3.99 17.48 -0.01
N ASN A 123 -5.13 17.08 -0.57
CA ASN A 123 -5.98 17.95 -1.42
C ASN A 123 -5.28 18.50 -2.67
N TYR A 124 -4.20 17.88 -3.13
CA TYR A 124 -3.45 18.32 -4.32
C TYR A 124 -4.00 17.79 -5.65
N ARG A 125 -4.84 16.74 -5.60
CA ARG A 125 -5.41 16.13 -6.80
C ARG A 125 -6.56 16.99 -7.34
N ASN A 126 -6.49 17.29 -8.63
CA ASN A 126 -7.56 17.99 -9.36
C ASN A 126 -8.52 17.01 -10.09
N LYS A 127 -8.21 15.70 -10.06
CA LYS A 127 -9.05 14.64 -10.65
C LYS A 127 -9.04 13.41 -9.74
N VAL A 128 -10.23 12.89 -9.45
CA VAL A 128 -10.43 11.64 -8.73
C VAL A 128 -11.53 10.85 -9.44
N GLU A 129 -11.34 9.54 -9.56
CA GLU A 129 -12.31 8.63 -10.18
C GLU A 129 -12.94 7.75 -9.10
N PHE A 130 -14.25 7.87 -8.91
CA PHE A 130 -15.04 7.06 -8.01
C PHE A 130 -15.89 6.06 -8.79
N SER A 131 -16.29 4.99 -8.09
CA SER A 131 -17.35 4.10 -8.51
C SER A 131 -18.55 4.27 -7.62
N TRP A 132 -19.75 4.17 -8.16
CA TRP A 132 -20.96 4.07 -7.37
C TRP A 132 -20.97 2.76 -6.57
N PHE A 133 -21.39 2.84 -5.34
CA PHE A 133 -21.55 1.70 -4.44
C PHE A 133 -22.89 1.80 -3.71
N GLY A 134 -23.76 0.84 -3.95
CA GLY A 134 -25.00 0.67 -3.19
C GLY A 134 -24.77 -0.36 -2.12
N ASP A 135 -25.05 -0.02 -0.87
CA ASP A 135 -25.10 -0.96 0.24
C ASP A 135 -26.56 -1.19 0.61
N LYS A 136 -26.96 -2.47 0.73
CA LYS A 136 -28.25 -2.86 1.28
C LYS A 136 -28.06 -2.90 2.78
N THR A 137 -28.62 -1.92 3.48
CA THR A 137 -28.78 -2.00 4.93
C THR A 137 -29.78 -3.09 5.27
N ASP A 138 -29.60 -3.76 6.42
CA ASP A 138 -30.52 -4.85 6.90
C ASP A 138 -31.98 -4.42 7.06
N ASP A 139 -32.25 -3.11 7.03
CA ASP A 139 -33.59 -2.55 6.87
C ASP A 139 -33.88 -2.36 5.37
N ASP A 140 -34.71 -3.19 4.82
CA ASP A 140 -35.11 -3.29 3.39
C ASP A 140 -35.64 -1.99 2.74
N GLU A 141 -35.62 -0.84 3.41
CA GLU A 141 -36.23 0.41 2.95
C GLU A 141 -35.23 1.53 2.59
N LYS A 142 -33.93 1.38 2.80
CA LYS A 142 -32.95 2.42 2.43
C LYS A 142 -31.71 1.81 1.72
N GLU A 143 -31.70 1.92 0.40
CA GLU A 143 -30.45 1.79 -0.36
C GLU A 143 -29.65 3.09 -0.18
N THR A 144 -28.45 3.01 0.41
CA THR A 144 -27.49 4.13 0.35
C THR A 144 -26.70 4.01 -0.93
N LEU A 145 -26.54 5.12 -1.64
CA LEU A 145 -25.73 5.19 -2.84
C LEU A 145 -24.55 6.13 -2.57
N ASP A 146 -23.37 5.54 -2.43
CA ASP A 146 -22.15 6.24 -2.06
C ASP A 146 -21.13 6.26 -3.18
N LEU A 147 -20.20 7.21 -3.12
CA LEU A 147 -19.00 7.21 -3.94
C LEU A 147 -17.89 6.39 -3.24
N ALA A 148 -17.29 5.47 -3.96
CA ALA A 148 -16.33 4.54 -3.37
C ALA A 148 -15.15 4.22 -4.30
N PHE A 149 -14.02 3.85 -3.69
CA PHE A 149 -12.87 3.26 -4.36
C PHE A 149 -12.92 1.74 -4.33
N PHE A 150 -12.26 1.10 -5.29
CA PHE A 150 -12.04 -0.34 -5.22
C PHE A 150 -11.12 -0.69 -4.05
N LYS A 151 -11.55 -1.63 -3.23
CA LYS A 151 -10.78 -2.08 -2.07
C LYS A 151 -9.49 -2.78 -2.52
N ARG A 152 -8.33 -2.22 -2.14
CA ARG A 152 -7.04 -2.81 -2.46
C ARG A 152 -6.87 -4.16 -1.75
N GLY A 153 -6.42 -5.17 -2.50
CA GLY A 153 -6.16 -6.51 -1.98
C GLY A 153 -7.39 -7.28 -1.49
N GLY A 154 -8.55 -6.92 -1.95
CA GLY A 154 -9.82 -7.59 -1.64
C GLY A 154 -10.86 -7.40 -2.72
N LYS A 155 -12.01 -8.03 -2.53
CA LYS A 155 -13.21 -7.76 -3.31
C LYS A 155 -14.02 -6.68 -2.58
N GLY A 156 -14.73 -5.85 -3.34
CA GLY A 156 -15.60 -4.82 -2.79
C GLY A 156 -15.02 -3.42 -2.91
N LYS A 157 -15.67 -2.49 -2.26
CA LYS A 157 -15.38 -1.06 -2.34
C LYS A 157 -15.20 -0.47 -0.95
N VAL A 158 -14.57 0.69 -0.89
CA VAL A 158 -14.36 1.49 0.31
C VAL A 158 -15.01 2.84 0.07
N VAL A 159 -16.02 3.16 0.85
CA VAL A 159 -16.61 4.49 0.89
C VAL A 159 -15.61 5.43 1.57
N VAL A 160 -15.46 6.62 1.05
CA VAL A 160 -14.54 7.63 1.58
C VAL A 160 -15.36 8.82 2.03
N ASP A 161 -15.35 9.06 3.33
CA ASP A 161 -16.01 10.22 3.94
C ASP A 161 -15.08 11.44 3.79
N GLY A 162 -15.48 12.37 2.94
CA GLY A 162 -14.95 13.72 2.87
C GLY A 162 -13.42 13.83 2.76
N THR A 163 -12.91 13.75 1.57
CA THR A 163 -11.54 14.19 1.26
C THR A 163 -11.55 15.62 0.77
#